data_a7b07d0d45318a7220d1d0ef828e0532
#
_entry.id   a7b07d0d45318a7220d1d0ef828e0532
#
_cell.length_a   1.000
_cell.length_b   1.000
_cell.length_c   1.000
_cell.angle_alpha   90.00
_cell.angle_beta   90.00
_cell.angle_gamma   90.00
#
_symmetry.space_group_name_H-M   'P 1'
#
loop_
_entity.id
_entity.type
_entity.pdbx_description
1 polymer ?
#
loop_
_entity_poly.entity_id
_entity_poly.type
_entity_poly.pdbx_seq_one_letter_code
_entity_poly.pdbx_strand_id
1 'polypeptide(L)'
;ITHGTDTMTETAKGLSTIEGKTIVLTGALSPARFAETDAPFNLGMAFATAQVAAPGVWIAMSGQVFDGLKVRKDRAAGKFVALG
;
A
#
# COMPACT_ATOMS: atom_id res chain seq x y z
N ILE A 1 -3.18 -6.23 4.61
CA ILE A 1 -4.56 -5.69 4.56
C ILE A 1 -4.85 -5.20 3.16
N THR A 2 -5.87 -5.74 2.52
CA THR A 2 -6.36 -5.21 1.25
C THR A 2 -7.33 -4.05 1.52
N HIS A 3 -7.24 -2.99 0.73
CA HIS A 3 -7.93 -1.75 1.03
C HIS A 3 -8.18 -0.94 -0.26
N GLY A 4 -9.25 -0.17 -0.26
CA GLY A 4 -9.48 0.81 -1.33
C GLY A 4 -8.38 1.86 -1.35
N THR A 5 -8.00 2.31 -2.53
CA THR A 5 -6.82 3.17 -2.68
C THR A 5 -7.05 4.62 -2.29
N ASP A 6 -8.29 5.10 -2.27
CA ASP A 6 -8.56 6.52 -1.99
C ASP A 6 -8.33 6.91 -0.53
N THR A 7 -8.52 5.98 0.40
CA THR A 7 -8.37 6.24 1.83
C THR A 7 -7.27 5.40 2.48
N MET A 8 -6.45 4.74 1.68
CA MET A 8 -5.39 3.84 2.18
C MET A 8 -4.40 4.58 3.08
N THR A 9 -4.00 5.79 2.71
CA THR A 9 -3.06 6.59 3.50
C THR A 9 -3.66 7.04 4.83
N GLU A 10 -4.97 7.28 4.88
CA GLU A 10 -5.66 7.64 6.13
C GLU A 10 -5.69 6.44 7.09
N THR A 11 -5.95 5.26 6.57
CA THR A 11 -5.90 4.03 7.37
C THR A 11 -4.49 3.75 7.88
N ALA A 12 -3.47 3.99 7.06
CA ALA A 12 -2.08 3.86 7.50
C ALA A 12 -1.78 4.76 8.70
N LYS A 13 -2.23 6.01 8.66
CA LYS A 13 -2.08 6.92 9.81
C LYS A 13 -2.78 6.39 11.06
N GLY A 14 -4.00 5.86 10.90
CA GLY A 14 -4.75 5.29 12.02
C GLY A 14 -4.07 4.08 12.67
N LEU A 15 -3.29 3.33 11.90
CA LEU A 15 -2.58 2.15 12.38
C LEU A 15 -1.17 2.47 12.90
N SER A 16 -0.70 3.70 12.75
CA SER A 16 0.68 4.08 13.05
C SER A 16 1.04 3.99 14.53
N THR A 17 0.05 3.94 15.42
CA THR A 17 0.27 3.79 16.86
C THR A 17 0.52 2.36 17.31
N ILE A 18 0.32 1.38 16.43
CA ILE A 18 0.55 -0.03 16.74
C ILE A 18 2.05 -0.31 16.68
N GLU A 19 2.61 -0.75 17.79
CA GLU A 19 4.05 -1.01 17.90
C GLU A 19 4.38 -2.50 17.72
N GLY A 20 5.59 -2.78 17.26
CA GLY A 20 6.14 -4.13 17.18
C GLY A 20 5.53 -5.00 16.10
N LYS A 21 4.77 -4.43 15.17
CA LYS A 21 4.13 -5.16 14.07
C LYS A 21 4.53 -4.56 12.72
N THR A 22 4.71 -5.43 11.74
CA THR A 22 4.84 -5.01 10.35
C THR A 22 3.48 -5.15 9.70
N ILE A 23 2.88 -4.02 9.32
CA ILE A 23 1.54 -3.96 8.73
C ILE A 23 1.70 -3.45 7.31
N VAL A 24 1.17 -4.19 6.35
CA VAL A 24 1.27 -3.79 4.94
C VAL A 24 -0.14 -3.62 4.38
N LEU A 25 -0.40 -2.46 3.84
CA LEU A 25 -1.62 -2.14 3.12
C LEU A 25 -1.35 -2.26 1.63
N THR A 26 -2.31 -2.82 0.93
CA THR A 26 -2.24 -2.96 -0.52
C THR A 26 -3.65 -2.95 -1.11
N GLY A 27 -3.73 -2.84 -2.40
CA GLY A 27 -5.00 -2.84 -3.11
C GLY A 27 -4.75 -2.85 -4.60
N ALA A 28 -5.70 -2.32 -5.35
CA ALA A 28 -5.59 -2.22 -6.80
C ALA A 28 -6.11 -0.88 -7.28
N LEU A 29 -5.38 -0.26 -8.18
CA LEU A 29 -5.86 0.92 -8.91
C LEU A 29 -6.89 0.49 -9.95
N SER A 30 -6.72 -0.71 -10.53
CA SER A 30 -7.69 -1.34 -11.41
C SER A 30 -8.31 -2.54 -10.69
N PRO A 31 -9.61 -2.52 -10.38
CA PRO A 31 -10.24 -3.59 -9.60
C PRO A 31 -10.05 -4.98 -10.19
N ALA A 32 -9.99 -5.99 -9.32
CA ALA A 32 -9.69 -7.37 -9.70
C ALA A 32 -10.71 -8.00 -10.69
N ARG A 33 -11.90 -7.41 -10.82
CA ARG A 33 -12.89 -7.85 -11.80
C ARG A 33 -12.48 -7.58 -13.24
N PHE A 34 -11.48 -6.74 -13.48
CA PHE A 34 -10.97 -6.46 -14.82
C PHE A 34 -9.81 -7.41 -15.14
N ALA A 35 -9.70 -7.80 -16.43
CA ALA A 35 -8.66 -8.74 -16.86
C ALA A 35 -7.25 -8.24 -16.66
N GLU A 36 -7.03 -6.93 -16.74
CA GLU A 36 -5.72 -6.29 -16.61
C GLU A 36 -5.61 -5.53 -15.29
N THR A 37 -5.87 -6.21 -14.19
CA THR A 37 -5.75 -5.62 -12.86
C THR A 37 -4.32 -5.70 -12.34
N ASP A 38 -3.93 -4.69 -11.56
CA ASP A 38 -2.67 -4.67 -10.81
C ASP A 38 -2.75 -5.43 -9.48
N ALA A 39 -3.92 -5.95 -9.12
CA ALA A 39 -4.14 -6.59 -7.81
C ALA A 39 -3.20 -7.77 -7.51
N PRO A 40 -3.00 -8.76 -8.41
CA PRO A 40 -2.14 -9.90 -8.09
C PRO A 40 -0.68 -9.49 -7.85
N PHE A 41 -0.17 -8.55 -8.64
CA PHE A 41 1.19 -8.06 -8.48
C PHE A 41 1.37 -7.35 -7.14
N ASN A 42 0.44 -6.45 -6.80
CA ASN A 42 0.50 -5.71 -5.54
C ASN A 42 0.35 -6.64 -4.34
N LEU A 43 -0.51 -7.64 -4.43
CA LEU A 43 -0.71 -8.62 -3.36
C LEU A 43 0.56 -9.42 -3.12
N GLY A 44 1.22 -9.87 -4.17
CA GLY A 44 2.50 -10.57 -4.07
C GLY A 44 3.58 -9.70 -3.41
N MET A 45 3.67 -8.43 -3.80
CA MET A 45 4.59 -7.48 -3.17
C MET A 45 4.29 -7.31 -1.68
N ALA A 46 3.01 -7.21 -1.31
CA ALA A 46 2.61 -7.04 0.07
C ALA A 46 2.98 -8.25 0.93
N PHE A 47 2.80 -9.46 0.43
CA PHE A 47 3.21 -10.68 1.13
C PHE A 47 4.72 -10.72 1.36
N ALA A 48 5.51 -10.37 0.36
CA ALA A 48 6.96 -10.32 0.50
C ALA A 48 7.38 -9.23 1.50
N THR A 49 6.79 -8.06 1.41
CA THR A 49 7.08 -6.93 2.29
C THR A 49 6.78 -7.27 3.75
N ALA A 50 5.66 -7.93 4.01
CA ALA A 50 5.28 -8.32 5.37
C ALA A 50 6.32 -9.23 6.04
N GLN A 51 7.08 -9.97 5.25
CA GLN A 51 8.10 -10.89 5.75
C GLN A 51 9.45 -10.23 6.03
N VAL A 52 9.75 -9.11 5.37
CA VAL A 52 11.11 -8.54 5.38
C VAL A 52 11.19 -7.11 5.91
N ALA A 53 10.09 -6.36 5.93
CA ALA A 53 10.11 -4.98 6.38
C ALA A 53 10.19 -4.87 7.90
N ALA A 54 10.80 -3.80 8.37
CA ALA A 54 10.83 -3.47 9.79
C ALA A 54 9.42 -3.19 10.33
N PRO A 55 9.20 -3.26 11.65
CA PRO A 55 7.93 -2.86 12.24
C PRO A 55 7.51 -1.46 11.80
N GLY A 56 6.25 -1.29 11.48
CA GLY A 56 5.69 -0.05 10.96
C GLY A 56 4.54 -0.33 10.01
N VAL A 57 4.00 0.72 9.42
CA VAL A 57 2.93 0.62 8.45
C VAL A 57 3.48 0.97 7.06
N TRP A 58 3.29 0.06 6.13
CA TRP A 58 3.82 0.15 4.78
C TRP A 58 2.70 0.08 3.77
N ILE A 59 2.89 0.70 2.62
CA ILE A 59 1.99 0.58 1.48
C ILE A 59 2.75 -0.02 0.31
N ALA A 60 2.27 -1.16 -0.19
CA ALA A 60 2.83 -1.85 -1.37
C ALA A 60 1.90 -1.59 -2.56
N MET A 61 2.26 -0.63 -3.38
CA MET A 61 1.48 -0.19 -4.54
C MET A 61 2.41 0.33 -5.64
N SER A 62 1.93 0.29 -6.85
CA SER A 62 2.61 0.89 -8.01
C SER A 62 4.05 0.38 -8.21
N GLY A 63 4.30 -0.89 -7.88
CA GLY A 63 5.61 -1.51 -8.01
C GLY A 63 6.63 -1.07 -6.97
N GLN A 64 6.19 -0.43 -5.90
CA GLN A 64 7.07 0.11 -4.85
C GLN A 64 6.51 -0.16 -3.47
N VAL A 65 7.39 -0.11 -2.47
CA VAL A 65 7.02 -0.19 -1.07
C VAL A 65 7.28 1.16 -0.44
N PHE A 66 6.24 1.76 0.13
CA PHE A 66 6.31 3.08 0.74
C PHE A 66 6.13 3.00 2.25
N ASP A 67 6.78 3.91 2.98
CA ASP A 67 6.38 4.21 4.35
C ASP A 67 4.96 4.77 4.31
N GLY A 68 4.03 4.12 5.02
CA GLY A 68 2.62 4.48 4.98
C GLY A 68 2.30 5.91 5.44
N LEU A 69 3.24 6.56 6.14
CA LEU A 69 3.09 7.95 6.59
C LEU A 69 3.77 8.96 5.65
N LYS A 70 4.48 8.48 4.62
CA LYS A 70 5.28 9.32 3.72
C LYS A 70 4.95 9.06 2.27
N VAL A 71 3.67 8.87 1.97
CA VAL A 71 3.19 8.54 0.64
C VAL A 71 1.84 9.22 0.39
N ARG A 72 1.55 9.51 -0.86
CA ARG A 72 0.23 9.98 -1.29
C ARG A 72 -0.18 9.29 -2.56
N LYS A 73 -1.49 9.26 -2.80
CA LYS A 73 -2.03 8.85 -4.10
C LYS A 73 -2.06 10.04 -5.03
N ASP A 74 -1.32 9.97 -6.13
CA ASP A 74 -1.40 10.95 -7.20
C ASP A 74 -2.51 10.52 -8.16
N ARG A 75 -3.69 11.11 -7.98
CA ARG A 75 -4.86 10.73 -8.77
C ARG A 75 -4.71 11.08 -10.24
N ALA A 76 -4.03 12.17 -10.56
CA ALA A 76 -3.79 12.57 -11.95
C ALA A 76 -2.89 11.59 -12.68
N ALA A 77 -1.85 11.09 -12.00
CA ALA A 77 -0.92 10.11 -12.56
C ALA A 77 -1.42 8.68 -12.42
N GLY A 78 -2.43 8.43 -11.59
CA GLY A 78 -2.96 7.09 -11.34
C GLY A 78 -1.98 6.18 -10.61
N LYS A 79 -1.19 6.71 -9.68
CA LYS A 79 -0.21 5.93 -8.93
C LYS A 79 0.07 6.53 -7.56
N PHE A 80 0.69 5.74 -6.69
CA PHE A 80 1.21 6.22 -5.43
C PHE A 80 2.62 6.77 -5.61
N VAL A 81 2.93 7.84 -4.90
CA VAL A 81 4.23 8.50 -4.96
C VAL A 81 4.70 8.85 -3.55
N ALA A 82 6.00 8.77 -3.32
CA ALA A 82 6.58 9.16 -2.04
C ALA A 82 6.43 10.67 -1.82
N LEU A 83 6.21 11.05 -0.57
CA LEU A 83 6.29 12.46 -0.17
C LEU A 83 7.75 12.86 -0.13
N GLY A 84 8.08 13.83 -0.91
CA GLY A 84 9.43 14.26 -1.14
C GLY A 84 10.04 15.20 -0.17
#